data_0aca2209b70c1eb87f4e16b5ace753c5
#
_entry.id   0aca2209b70c1eb87f4e16b5ace753c5
#
_cell.length_a   1.000
_cell.length_b   1.000
_cell.length_c   1.000
_cell.angle_alpha   90.00
_cell.angle_beta   90.00
_cell.angle_gamma   90.00
#
_symmetry.space_group_name_H-M   'P 1'
#
loop_
_entity.id
_entity.type
_entity.pdbx_description
1 polymer ?
#
loop_
_entity_poly.entity_id
_entity_poly.type
_entity_poly.pdbx_seq_one_letter_code
_entity_poly.pdbx_strand_id
1 'polypeptide(L)'
;CEQVTMTAVQVLGNDTAVGLAASQGNFELNVFLPVCIYNFLQSARLFAASIASFDERCVSGIRANREKMAENMERSLMLVTALTPHIGYERAAEVAKLAHREDLTLRESCLRLGYMTAEAFDAAYRPEKMV
;
A
#
# COMPACT_ATOMS: atom_id res chain seq x y z
N CYS A 1 -0.84 -6.13 15.44
CA CYS A 1 0.23 -6.18 14.41
C CYS A 1 1.42 -7.01 14.86
N GLU A 2 2.03 -6.73 16.03
CA GLU A 2 3.22 -7.44 16.52
C GLU A 2 3.02 -8.97 16.66
N GLN A 3 1.83 -9.41 17.08
CA GLN A 3 1.50 -10.84 17.14
C GLN A 3 1.66 -11.52 15.78
N VAL A 4 1.23 -10.88 14.70
CA VAL A 4 1.33 -11.44 13.33
C VAL A 4 2.80 -11.56 12.92
N THR A 5 3.62 -10.55 13.20
CA THR A 5 5.05 -10.59 12.88
C THR A 5 5.80 -11.63 13.72
N MET A 6 5.47 -11.79 15.02
CA MET A 6 6.03 -12.88 15.83
C MET A 6 5.62 -14.26 15.30
N THR A 7 4.36 -14.42 14.88
CA THR A 7 3.89 -15.66 14.24
C THR A 7 4.66 -15.94 12.96
N ALA A 8 4.91 -14.93 12.13
CA ALA A 8 5.71 -15.08 10.92
C ALA A 8 7.13 -15.59 11.20
N VAL A 9 7.79 -15.06 12.22
CA VAL A 9 9.13 -15.54 12.64
C VAL A 9 9.09 -17.01 13.04
N GLN A 10 8.08 -17.43 13.82
CA GLN A 10 7.95 -18.85 14.22
C GLN A 10 7.67 -19.75 13.01
N VAL A 11 6.83 -19.32 12.08
CA VAL A 11 6.53 -20.08 10.85
C VAL A 11 7.78 -20.25 9.98
N LEU A 12 8.60 -19.21 9.82
CA LEU A 12 9.87 -19.28 9.09
C LEU A 12 10.86 -20.23 9.77
N GLY A 13 10.92 -20.23 11.10
CA GLY A 13 11.72 -21.19 11.87
C GLY A 13 11.26 -22.63 11.67
N ASN A 14 9.96 -22.86 11.67
CA ASN A 14 9.35 -24.17 11.41
C ASN A 14 9.61 -24.64 9.96
N ASP A 15 9.54 -23.73 8.98
CA ASP A 15 9.84 -24.02 7.58
C ASP A 15 11.29 -24.49 7.41
N THR A 16 12.23 -23.82 8.06
CA THR A 16 13.65 -24.26 8.11
C THR A 16 13.80 -25.67 8.68
N ALA A 17 13.09 -25.96 9.79
CA ALA A 17 13.11 -27.28 10.39
C ALA A 17 12.54 -28.36 9.43
N VAL A 18 11.46 -28.05 8.74
CA VAL A 18 10.84 -28.93 7.70
C VAL A 18 11.82 -29.17 6.56
N GLY A 19 12.47 -28.12 6.04
CA GLY A 19 13.45 -28.24 4.96
C GLY A 19 14.64 -29.12 5.32
N LEU A 20 15.19 -28.95 6.54
CA LEU A 20 16.27 -29.81 7.04
C LEU A 20 15.80 -31.26 7.23
N ALA A 21 14.63 -31.48 7.81
CA ALA A 21 14.06 -32.81 7.99
C ALA A 21 13.78 -33.49 6.65
N ALA A 22 13.29 -32.76 5.67
CA ALA A 22 13.03 -33.28 4.32
C ALA A 22 14.31 -33.73 3.62
N SER A 23 15.45 -33.05 3.84
CA SER A 23 16.76 -33.39 3.26
C SER A 23 17.33 -34.71 3.78
N GLN A 24 16.82 -35.28 4.86
CA GLN A 24 17.28 -36.50 5.48
C GLN A 24 16.63 -37.76 4.89
N GLY A 25 15.75 -37.63 3.90
CA GLY A 25 15.14 -38.75 3.21
C GLY A 25 16.14 -39.49 2.34
N ASN A 26 16.05 -40.84 2.33
CA ASN A 26 16.86 -41.72 1.48
C ASN A 26 15.90 -42.57 0.62
N PHE A 27 15.99 -42.39 -0.69
CA PHE A 27 15.04 -42.94 -1.63
C PHE A 27 13.60 -42.46 -1.26
N GLU A 28 12.65 -43.33 -1.06
CA GLU A 28 11.29 -42.96 -0.68
C GLU A 28 11.01 -43.09 0.82
N LEU A 29 12.06 -43.25 1.65
CA LEU A 29 11.95 -43.37 3.09
C LEU A 29 12.52 -42.16 3.79
N ASN A 30 11.67 -41.44 4.54
CA ASN A 30 12.08 -40.34 5.41
C ASN A 30 11.52 -40.54 6.83
N VAL A 31 12.41 -40.89 7.76
CA VAL A 31 12.05 -41.11 9.17
C VAL A 31 11.78 -39.81 9.93
N PHE A 32 12.05 -38.65 9.35
CA PHE A 32 11.81 -37.33 9.93
C PHE A 32 10.40 -36.77 9.66
N LEU A 33 9.50 -37.52 8.98
CA LEU A 33 8.13 -37.09 8.72
C LEU A 33 7.38 -36.61 9.98
N PRO A 34 7.53 -37.21 11.18
CA PRO A 34 6.89 -36.67 12.40
C PRO A 34 7.33 -35.24 12.72
N VAL A 35 8.59 -34.86 12.47
CA VAL A 35 9.08 -33.49 12.66
C VAL A 35 8.44 -32.56 11.63
N CYS A 36 8.35 -32.98 10.38
CA CYS A 36 7.72 -32.21 9.31
C CYS A 36 6.26 -31.90 9.65
N ILE A 37 5.46 -32.94 9.97
CA ILE A 37 4.03 -32.75 10.25
C ILE A 37 3.79 -31.94 11.51
N TYR A 38 4.60 -32.12 12.55
CA TYR A 38 4.51 -31.32 13.77
C TYR A 38 4.69 -29.83 13.51
N ASN A 39 5.78 -29.46 12.83
CA ASN A 39 6.09 -28.08 12.51
C ASN A 39 5.06 -27.44 11.54
N PHE A 40 4.61 -28.23 10.56
CA PHE A 40 3.55 -27.78 9.65
C PHE A 40 2.24 -27.48 10.39
N LEU A 41 1.76 -28.42 11.23
CA LEU A 41 0.51 -28.25 11.98
C LEU A 41 0.62 -27.12 13.02
N GLN A 42 1.78 -26.95 13.66
CA GLN A 42 2.02 -25.84 14.56
C GLN A 42 1.91 -24.51 13.81
N SER A 43 2.56 -24.38 12.66
CA SER A 43 2.51 -23.20 11.82
C SER A 43 1.07 -22.87 11.38
N ALA A 44 0.33 -23.85 10.91
CA ALA A 44 -1.06 -23.68 10.49
C ALA A 44 -1.96 -23.18 11.64
N ARG A 45 -1.81 -23.74 12.85
CA ARG A 45 -2.61 -23.34 14.02
C ARG A 45 -2.26 -21.93 14.50
N LEU A 46 -0.97 -21.61 14.60
CA LEU A 46 -0.51 -20.29 15.01
C LEU A 46 -0.96 -19.22 14.01
N PHE A 47 -0.82 -19.50 12.72
CA PHE A 47 -1.23 -18.58 11.67
C PHE A 47 -2.74 -18.33 11.69
N ALA A 48 -3.55 -19.37 11.76
CA ALA A 48 -5.01 -19.26 11.83
C ALA A 48 -5.45 -18.42 13.05
N ALA A 49 -4.92 -18.72 14.24
CA ALA A 49 -5.25 -17.97 15.46
C ALA A 49 -4.78 -16.50 15.39
N SER A 50 -3.61 -16.27 14.81
CA SER A 50 -3.04 -14.92 14.65
C SER A 50 -3.88 -14.07 13.69
N ILE A 51 -4.31 -14.63 12.56
CA ILE A 51 -5.15 -13.93 11.58
C ILE A 51 -6.53 -13.60 12.18
N ALA A 52 -7.16 -14.56 12.86
CA ALA A 52 -8.45 -14.31 13.50
C ALA A 52 -8.38 -13.17 14.54
N SER A 53 -7.33 -13.19 15.37
CA SER A 53 -7.10 -12.12 16.35
C SER A 53 -6.77 -10.77 15.68
N PHE A 54 -6.03 -10.78 14.58
CA PHE A 54 -5.70 -9.57 13.83
C PHE A 54 -6.94 -8.97 13.17
N ASP A 55 -7.78 -9.79 12.58
CA ASP A 55 -9.05 -9.34 12.01
C ASP A 55 -9.93 -8.68 13.07
N GLU A 56 -10.22 -9.41 14.16
CA GLU A 56 -11.10 -8.95 15.23
C GLU A 56 -10.61 -7.65 15.89
N ARG A 57 -9.29 -7.56 16.17
CA ARG A 57 -8.73 -6.49 17.01
C ARG A 57 -8.08 -5.35 16.26
N CYS A 58 -7.90 -5.48 14.94
CA CYS A 58 -7.25 -4.48 14.12
C CYS A 58 -8.06 -4.18 12.84
N VAL A 59 -8.23 -5.17 11.96
CA VAL A 59 -8.77 -4.94 10.61
C VAL A 59 -10.22 -4.47 10.66
N SER A 60 -11.07 -5.15 11.44
CA SER A 60 -12.50 -4.83 11.57
C SER A 60 -12.78 -3.41 12.10
N GLY A 61 -11.80 -2.81 12.79
CA GLY A 61 -11.91 -1.46 13.35
C GLY A 61 -11.33 -0.35 12.47
N ILE A 62 -10.73 -0.68 11.33
CA ILE A 62 -10.08 0.31 10.46
C ILE A 62 -11.13 1.22 9.83
N ARG A 63 -10.92 2.51 9.96
CA ARG A 63 -11.74 3.55 9.31
C ARG A 63 -10.84 4.49 8.52
N ALA A 64 -11.26 4.79 7.29
CA ALA A 64 -10.57 5.76 6.46
C ALA A 64 -10.70 7.17 7.06
N ASN A 65 -9.58 7.86 7.24
CA ASN A 65 -9.55 9.29 7.52
C ASN A 65 -9.77 10.06 6.20
N ARG A 66 -11.03 10.25 5.83
CA ARG A 66 -11.42 10.83 4.54
C ARG A 66 -10.93 12.26 4.36
N GLU A 67 -10.91 13.04 5.44
CA GLU A 67 -10.41 14.42 5.42
C GLU A 67 -8.93 14.46 5.08
N LYS A 68 -8.12 13.63 5.77
CA LYS A 68 -6.68 13.57 5.50
C LYS A 68 -6.36 12.98 4.13
N MET A 69 -7.17 12.05 3.65
CA MET A 69 -7.03 11.50 2.30
C MET A 69 -7.32 12.57 1.23
N ALA A 70 -8.37 13.38 1.41
CA ALA A 70 -8.70 14.48 0.51
C ALA A 70 -7.59 15.55 0.51
N GLU A 71 -7.13 15.98 1.69
CA GLU A 71 -6.00 16.92 1.82
C GLU A 71 -4.74 16.41 1.09
N ASN A 72 -4.37 15.16 1.32
CA ASN A 72 -3.21 14.56 0.66
C ASN A 72 -3.37 14.50 -0.86
N MET A 73 -4.58 14.24 -1.33
CA MET A 73 -4.89 14.21 -2.76
C MET A 73 -4.78 15.61 -3.37
N GLU A 74 -5.35 16.64 -2.73
CA GLU A 74 -5.27 18.03 -3.20
C GLU A 74 -3.83 18.56 -3.26
N ARG A 75 -2.97 18.12 -2.35
CA ARG A 75 -1.55 18.47 -2.31
C ARG A 75 -0.67 17.61 -3.23
N SER A 76 -1.25 16.62 -3.89
CA SER A 76 -0.50 15.72 -4.78
C SER A 76 -0.15 16.40 -6.09
N LEU A 77 1.15 16.61 -6.36
CA LEU A 77 1.63 17.14 -7.63
C LEU A 77 1.43 16.19 -8.81
N MET A 78 1.23 14.90 -8.56
CA MET A 78 1.01 13.90 -9.62
C MET A 78 -0.26 14.18 -10.43
N LEU A 79 -1.26 14.79 -9.81
CA LEU A 79 -2.53 15.11 -10.45
C LEU A 79 -2.43 16.25 -11.48
N VAL A 80 -1.28 16.91 -11.59
CA VAL A 80 -1.04 17.93 -12.65
C VAL A 80 -1.18 17.36 -14.05
N THR A 81 -1.01 16.05 -14.21
CA THR A 81 -1.18 15.37 -15.51
C THR A 81 -2.60 15.49 -16.05
N ALA A 82 -3.62 15.67 -15.20
CA ALA A 82 -5.00 15.96 -15.62
C ALA A 82 -5.11 17.29 -16.40
N LEU A 83 -4.22 18.23 -16.16
CA LEU A 83 -4.22 19.55 -16.82
C LEU A 83 -3.54 19.52 -18.19
N THR A 84 -2.68 18.52 -18.44
CA THR A 84 -1.87 18.43 -19.66
C THR A 84 -2.71 18.50 -20.96
N PRO A 85 -3.87 17.83 -21.09
CA PRO A 85 -4.71 17.93 -22.29
C PRO A 85 -5.28 19.34 -22.54
N HIS A 86 -5.35 20.18 -21.50
CA HIS A 86 -6.00 21.50 -21.55
C HIS A 86 -4.99 22.64 -21.73
N ILE A 87 -3.83 22.57 -21.09
CA ILE A 87 -2.83 23.66 -21.10
C ILE A 87 -1.48 23.27 -21.72
N GLY A 88 -1.31 21.99 -22.06
CA GLY A 88 -0.06 21.44 -22.59
C GLY A 88 0.94 21.08 -21.49
N TYR A 89 1.91 20.24 -21.84
CA TYR A 89 2.89 19.67 -20.90
C TYR A 89 3.77 20.73 -20.21
N GLU A 90 4.27 21.70 -20.96
CA GLU A 90 5.20 22.72 -20.43
C GLU A 90 4.52 23.58 -19.35
N ARG A 91 3.31 24.07 -19.62
CA ARG A 91 2.53 24.85 -18.64
C ARG A 91 2.11 24.02 -17.43
N ALA A 92 1.73 22.78 -17.65
CA ALA A 92 1.46 21.85 -16.54
C ALA A 92 2.70 21.65 -15.65
N ALA A 93 3.88 21.51 -16.25
CA ALA A 93 5.15 21.43 -15.50
C ALA A 93 5.47 22.72 -14.72
N GLU A 94 5.15 23.89 -15.29
CA GLU A 94 5.32 25.18 -14.57
C GLU A 94 4.37 25.28 -13.36
N VAL A 95 3.11 24.84 -13.52
CA VAL A 95 2.13 24.77 -12.42
C VAL A 95 2.68 23.89 -11.29
N ALA A 96 3.16 22.68 -11.60
CA ALA A 96 3.72 21.77 -10.60
C ALA A 96 4.95 22.34 -9.90
N LYS A 97 5.87 22.97 -10.65
CA LYS A 97 7.06 23.61 -10.10
C LYS A 97 6.73 24.77 -9.17
N LEU A 98 5.74 25.61 -9.53
CA LEU A 98 5.28 26.70 -8.69
C LEU A 98 4.61 26.17 -7.41
N ALA A 99 3.73 25.18 -7.55
CA ALA A 99 3.06 24.53 -6.42
C ALA A 99 4.08 23.97 -5.42
N HIS A 100 5.08 23.25 -5.91
CA HIS A 100 6.14 22.69 -5.06
C HIS A 100 7.01 23.76 -4.38
N ARG A 101 7.42 24.79 -5.13
CA ARG A 101 8.33 25.83 -4.61
C ARG A 101 7.68 26.69 -3.54
N GLU A 102 6.40 26.99 -3.68
CA GLU A 102 5.68 27.94 -2.81
C GLU A 102 4.68 27.26 -1.87
N ASP A 103 4.71 25.92 -1.78
CA ASP A 103 3.80 25.10 -0.97
C ASP A 103 2.31 25.40 -1.23
N LEU A 104 1.96 25.59 -2.51
CA LEU A 104 0.62 25.85 -2.98
C LEU A 104 -0.04 24.59 -3.52
N THR A 105 -1.37 24.62 -3.62
CA THR A 105 -2.10 23.60 -4.38
C THR A 105 -1.91 23.79 -5.89
N LEU A 106 -2.15 22.75 -6.69
CA LEU A 106 -2.14 22.87 -8.16
C LEU A 106 -3.16 23.90 -8.64
N ARG A 107 -4.31 23.99 -7.96
CA ARG A 107 -5.36 24.97 -8.26
C ARG A 107 -4.87 26.41 -8.10
N GLU A 108 -4.34 26.72 -6.91
CA GLU A 108 -3.80 28.06 -6.62
C GLU A 108 -2.71 28.44 -7.60
N SER A 109 -1.80 27.52 -7.89
CA SER A 109 -0.68 27.74 -8.81
C SER A 109 -1.16 27.98 -10.25
N CYS A 110 -2.14 27.20 -10.71
CA CYS A 110 -2.70 27.33 -12.06
C CYS A 110 -3.44 28.67 -12.26
N LEU A 111 -4.23 29.07 -11.27
CA LEU A 111 -4.94 30.36 -11.27
C LEU A 111 -3.96 31.53 -11.21
N ARG A 112 -2.92 31.45 -10.37
CA ARG A 112 -1.89 32.49 -10.24
C ARG A 112 -1.07 32.69 -11.50
N LEU A 113 -0.81 31.62 -12.25
CA LEU A 113 -0.15 31.68 -13.56
C LEU A 113 -1.09 32.13 -14.70
N GLY A 114 -2.39 32.22 -14.43
CA GLY A 114 -3.39 32.64 -15.41
C GLY A 114 -3.63 31.64 -16.54
N TYR A 115 -3.30 30.36 -16.33
CA TYR A 115 -3.43 29.34 -17.38
C TYR A 115 -4.84 28.80 -17.54
N MET A 116 -5.66 28.88 -16.49
CA MET A 116 -7.07 28.49 -16.52
C MET A 116 -7.89 29.38 -15.57
N THR A 117 -9.21 29.46 -15.83
CA THR A 117 -10.16 30.01 -14.83
C THR A 117 -10.45 28.95 -13.76
N ALA A 118 -11.04 29.37 -12.65
CA ALA A 118 -11.42 28.45 -11.57
C ALA A 118 -12.37 27.35 -12.05
N GLU A 119 -13.39 27.75 -12.84
CA GLU A 119 -14.39 26.84 -13.39
C GLU A 119 -13.77 25.84 -14.37
N ALA A 120 -12.85 26.31 -15.22
CA ALA A 120 -12.15 25.46 -16.19
C ALA A 120 -11.22 24.45 -15.49
N PHE A 121 -10.53 24.90 -14.42
CA PHE A 121 -9.71 24.01 -13.60
C PHE A 121 -10.56 22.93 -12.93
N ASP A 122 -11.64 23.31 -12.25
CA ASP A 122 -12.52 22.40 -11.51
C ASP A 122 -13.22 21.40 -12.47
N ALA A 123 -13.43 21.77 -13.73
CA ALA A 123 -13.95 20.87 -14.77
C ALA A 123 -12.89 19.87 -15.28
N ALA A 124 -11.64 20.31 -15.40
CA ALA A 124 -10.52 19.48 -15.88
C ALA A 124 -9.95 18.55 -14.79
N TYR A 125 -9.89 19.04 -13.58
CA TYR A 125 -9.32 18.32 -12.42
C TYR A 125 -10.34 17.32 -11.86
N ARG A 126 -10.27 16.09 -12.36
CA ARG A 126 -11.19 15.00 -11.98
C ARG A 126 -10.39 13.78 -11.50
N PRO A 127 -9.90 13.78 -10.26
CA PRO A 127 -9.10 12.68 -9.70
C PRO A 127 -9.77 11.30 -9.82
N GLU A 128 -11.10 11.26 -9.69
CA GLU A 128 -11.90 10.05 -9.81
C GLU A 128 -11.88 9.41 -11.22
N LYS A 129 -11.41 10.13 -12.24
CA LYS A 129 -11.26 9.63 -13.61
C LYS A 129 -9.83 9.22 -13.95
N MET A 130 -8.92 9.34 -13.00
CA MET A 130 -7.48 9.03 -13.19
C MET A 130 -7.09 7.65 -12.67
N VAL A 131 -8.04 6.87 -12.19
CA VAL A 131 -7.88 5.50 -11.70
C VAL A 131 -8.66 4.52 -12.55
#